data_b63e9244c9b9ce64724ec0c50f2222fb
#
_entry.id   b63e9244c9b9ce64724ec0c50f2222fb
#
_cell.length_a   1.000
_cell.length_b   1.000
_cell.length_c   1.000
_cell.angle_alpha   90.00
_cell.angle_beta   90.00
_cell.angle_gamma   90.00
#
_symmetry.space_group_name_H-M   'P 1'
#
loop_
_entity.id
_entity.type
_entity.pdbx_description
1 polymer ?
#
loop_
_entity_poly.entity_id
_entity_poly.type
_entity_poly.pdbx_seq_one_letter_code
_entity_poly.pdbx_strand_id
1 'polypeptide(L)'
;DPAHAEQYHANAEQLMEQLQALDKSFHDGLKTCSSRSLVTAHEAFSYLARAYDLQIIGVAGIDPEAETSVARLQEVSKQVKDQGIKTIFAEPGTNKTMQTLADELQVKLGVLDPLEAQVDPAQDYLAVMQANLQSLRGGLGCQ
;
A
#
# COMPACT_ATOMS: atom_id res chain seq x y z
N ASP A 1 -9.61 30.07 15.52
CA ASP A 1 -10.31 31.30 15.07
C ASP A 1 -11.82 31.10 15.24
N PRO A 2 -12.44 31.63 16.34
CA PRO A 2 -13.85 31.42 16.63
C PRO A 2 -14.80 32.02 15.55
N ALA A 3 -14.35 33.04 14.82
CA ALA A 3 -15.18 33.69 13.81
C ALA A 3 -15.47 32.77 12.59
N HIS A 4 -14.68 31.73 12.41
CA HIS A 4 -14.82 30.76 11.30
C HIS A 4 -15.19 29.35 11.78
N ALA A 5 -15.64 29.21 13.04
CA ALA A 5 -15.93 27.90 13.63
C ALA A 5 -16.92 27.07 12.83
N GLU A 6 -18.00 27.67 12.34
CA GLU A 6 -19.00 26.98 11.52
C GLU A 6 -18.41 26.45 10.21
N GLN A 7 -17.53 27.23 9.57
CA GLN A 7 -16.86 26.78 8.34
C GLN A 7 -15.90 25.62 8.62
N TYR A 8 -15.16 25.66 9.74
CA TYR A 8 -14.30 24.56 10.13
C TYR A 8 -15.07 23.27 10.41
N HIS A 9 -16.24 23.39 11.08
CA HIS A 9 -17.12 22.24 11.31
C HIS A 9 -17.63 21.66 10.00
N ALA A 10 -18.15 22.50 9.09
CA ALA A 10 -18.65 22.04 7.80
C ALA A 10 -17.56 21.35 6.96
N ASN A 11 -16.34 21.92 6.91
CA ASN A 11 -15.21 21.31 6.21
C ASN A 11 -14.80 19.97 6.83
N ALA A 12 -14.80 19.88 8.16
CA ALA A 12 -14.48 18.64 8.86
C ALA A 12 -15.53 17.55 8.61
N GLU A 13 -16.82 17.90 8.63
CA GLU A 13 -17.92 16.97 8.31
C GLU A 13 -17.79 16.44 6.88
N GLN A 14 -17.57 17.32 5.92
CA GLN A 14 -17.37 16.92 4.51
C GLN A 14 -16.18 15.98 4.34
N LEU A 15 -15.05 16.28 4.97
CA LEU A 15 -13.87 15.41 4.90
C LEU A 15 -14.13 14.06 5.57
N MET A 16 -14.81 14.05 6.72
CA MET A 16 -15.16 12.79 7.40
C MET A 16 -16.05 11.90 6.52
N GLU A 17 -17.04 12.47 5.82
CA GLU A 17 -17.87 11.70 4.89
C GLU A 17 -17.05 11.09 3.75
N GLN A 18 -16.12 11.86 3.18
CA GLN A 18 -15.23 11.37 2.12
C GLN A 18 -14.31 10.24 2.62
N LEU A 19 -13.73 10.38 3.81
CA LEU A 19 -12.88 9.35 4.42
C LEU A 19 -13.67 8.08 4.75
N GLN A 20 -14.90 8.21 5.25
CA GLN A 20 -15.79 7.05 5.50
C GLN A 20 -16.16 6.33 4.21
N ALA A 21 -16.43 7.07 3.12
CA ALA A 21 -16.70 6.48 1.82
C ALA A 21 -15.46 5.74 1.26
N LEU A 22 -14.27 6.31 1.46
CA LEU A 22 -13.00 5.68 1.08
C LEU A 22 -12.76 4.40 1.89
N ASP A 23 -12.91 4.44 3.22
CA ASP A 23 -12.78 3.29 4.11
C ASP A 23 -13.72 2.16 3.71
N LYS A 24 -14.99 2.49 3.46
CA LYS A 24 -15.96 1.53 2.93
C LYS A 24 -15.51 0.90 1.61
N SER A 25 -14.93 1.71 0.72
CA SER A 25 -14.43 1.21 -0.57
C SER A 25 -13.28 0.22 -0.39
N PHE A 26 -12.38 0.47 0.57
CA PHE A 26 -11.31 -0.47 0.93
C PHE A 26 -11.87 -1.76 1.52
N HIS A 27 -12.79 -1.68 2.47
CA HIS A 27 -13.43 -2.87 3.04
C HIS A 27 -14.12 -3.72 1.98
N ASP A 28 -14.93 -3.10 1.13
CA ASP A 28 -15.66 -3.81 0.07
C ASP A 28 -14.68 -4.36 -0.99
N GLY A 29 -13.71 -3.55 -1.40
CA GLY A 29 -12.75 -3.88 -2.45
C GLY A 29 -11.73 -4.95 -2.07
N LEU A 30 -11.42 -5.08 -0.78
CA LEU A 30 -10.43 -6.05 -0.27
C LEU A 30 -11.09 -7.25 0.44
N LYS A 31 -12.41 -7.34 0.46
CA LYS A 31 -13.14 -8.39 1.17
C LYS A 31 -12.84 -9.78 0.63
N THR A 32 -12.77 -9.93 -0.68
CA THR A 32 -12.61 -11.23 -1.35
C THR A 32 -11.41 -11.21 -2.27
N CYS A 33 -10.24 -11.50 -1.73
CA CYS A 33 -8.97 -11.54 -2.46
C CYS A 33 -8.36 -12.96 -2.44
N SER A 34 -7.68 -13.33 -3.51
CA SER A 34 -6.98 -14.61 -3.63
C SER A 34 -5.75 -14.68 -2.71
N SER A 35 -5.13 -13.56 -2.40
CA SER A 35 -4.02 -13.43 -1.46
C SER A 35 -4.34 -12.38 -0.40
N ARG A 36 -3.88 -12.63 0.83
CA ARG A 36 -3.91 -11.65 1.93
C ARG A 36 -2.53 -11.11 2.25
N SER A 37 -1.49 -11.60 1.57
CA SER A 37 -0.10 -11.23 1.82
C SER A 37 0.32 -10.05 0.94
N LEU A 38 0.72 -8.97 1.59
CA LEU A 38 1.14 -7.71 1.00
C LEU A 38 2.68 -7.59 1.13
N VAL A 39 3.39 -7.85 0.03
CA VAL A 39 4.85 -7.71 -0.02
C VAL A 39 5.21 -6.31 -0.49
N THR A 40 5.94 -5.56 0.33
CA THR A 40 6.29 -4.14 0.10
C THR A 40 7.79 -3.89 0.26
N ALA A 41 8.29 -2.77 -0.28
CA ALA A 41 9.69 -2.38 -0.15
C ALA A 41 10.09 -2.20 1.32
N HIS A 42 9.26 -1.52 2.11
CA HIS A 42 9.40 -1.38 3.57
C HIS A 42 8.04 -1.44 4.28
N GLU A 43 8.03 -1.38 5.60
CA GLU A 43 6.81 -1.61 6.41
C GLU A 43 5.94 -0.36 6.61
N ALA A 44 5.79 0.50 5.60
CA ALA A 44 4.97 1.72 5.67
C ALA A 44 3.46 1.44 5.82
N PHE A 45 3.00 0.29 5.36
CA PHE A 45 1.56 -0.02 5.25
C PHE A 45 1.01 -0.85 6.41
N SER A 46 1.70 -0.91 7.56
CA SER A 46 1.31 -1.76 8.68
C SER A 46 -0.08 -1.42 9.25
N TYR A 47 -0.43 -0.13 9.34
CA TYR A 47 -1.77 0.30 9.79
C TYR A 47 -2.86 -0.07 8.77
N LEU A 48 -2.60 0.13 7.47
CA LEU A 48 -3.50 -0.27 6.40
C LEU A 48 -3.70 -1.80 6.40
N ALA A 49 -2.63 -2.56 6.49
CA ALA A 49 -2.69 -4.01 6.54
C ALA A 49 -3.55 -4.49 7.70
N ARG A 50 -3.36 -3.92 8.90
CA ARG A 50 -4.16 -4.23 10.07
C ARG A 50 -5.63 -3.87 9.92
N ALA A 51 -5.93 -2.70 9.31
CA ALA A 51 -7.30 -2.24 9.14
C ALA A 51 -8.12 -3.14 8.21
N TYR A 52 -7.47 -3.72 7.19
CA TYR A 52 -8.15 -4.51 6.16
C TYR A 52 -7.75 -5.99 6.15
N ASP A 53 -7.24 -6.49 7.27
CA ASP A 53 -6.90 -7.91 7.50
C ASP A 53 -5.91 -8.45 6.45
N LEU A 54 -4.87 -7.69 6.14
CA LEU A 54 -3.75 -8.10 5.29
C LEU A 54 -2.53 -8.45 6.15
N GLN A 55 -1.65 -9.31 5.64
CA GLN A 55 -0.37 -9.65 6.25
C GLN A 55 0.75 -8.95 5.49
N ILE A 56 1.47 -8.04 6.17
CA ILE A 56 2.58 -7.33 5.55
C ILE A 56 3.86 -8.16 5.60
N ILE A 57 4.61 -8.15 4.51
CA ILE A 57 5.95 -8.73 4.36
C ILE A 57 6.85 -7.63 3.80
N GLY A 58 7.50 -6.87 4.68
CA GLY A 58 8.46 -5.84 4.28
C GLY A 58 9.78 -6.45 3.83
N VAL A 59 10.30 -6.04 2.69
CA VAL A 59 11.66 -6.38 2.23
C VAL A 59 12.69 -5.72 3.13
N ALA A 60 12.55 -4.41 3.38
CA ALA A 60 13.21 -3.70 4.48
C ALA A 60 12.28 -3.61 5.69
N GLY A 61 12.81 -3.16 6.84
CA GLY A 61 12.02 -2.87 8.03
C GLY A 61 11.21 -1.58 7.91
N ILE A 62 11.06 -0.86 9.02
CA ILE A 62 10.33 0.42 9.06
C ILE A 62 11.12 1.54 8.36
N ASP A 63 12.45 1.49 8.44
CA ASP A 63 13.34 2.47 7.81
C ASP A 63 13.50 2.15 6.31
N PRO A 64 13.02 3.01 5.41
CA PRO A 64 13.12 2.78 3.96
C PRO A 64 14.56 2.86 3.43
N GLU A 65 15.47 3.53 4.15
CA GLU A 65 16.86 3.67 3.77
C GLU A 65 17.77 2.55 4.33
N ALA A 66 17.22 1.68 5.17
CA ALA A 66 17.98 0.55 5.72
C ALA A 66 18.37 -0.44 4.62
N GLU A 67 19.66 -0.79 4.57
CA GLU A 67 20.13 -1.82 3.65
C GLU A 67 19.49 -3.18 3.96
N THR A 68 18.86 -3.77 2.96
CA THR A 68 18.28 -5.11 3.08
C THR A 68 19.37 -6.18 2.98
N SER A 69 19.46 -7.02 4.01
CA SER A 69 20.43 -8.12 3.99
C SER A 69 20.06 -9.20 2.96
N VAL A 70 21.08 -9.90 2.45
CA VAL A 70 20.89 -11.05 1.54
C VAL A 70 20.01 -12.13 2.19
N ALA A 71 20.17 -12.37 3.49
CA ALA A 71 19.35 -13.32 4.23
C ALA A 71 17.87 -12.93 4.23
N ARG A 72 17.55 -11.63 4.40
CA ARG A 72 16.17 -11.13 4.34
C ARG A 72 15.58 -11.29 2.94
N LEU A 73 16.33 -10.97 1.90
CA LEU A 73 15.89 -11.19 0.51
C LEU A 73 15.58 -12.66 0.23
N GLN A 74 16.40 -13.58 0.71
CA GLN A 74 16.15 -15.01 0.57
C GLN A 74 14.90 -15.45 1.33
N GLU A 75 14.69 -14.96 2.55
CA GLU A 75 13.50 -15.24 3.33
C GLU A 75 12.23 -14.76 2.62
N VAL A 76 12.21 -13.50 2.16
CA VAL A 76 11.07 -12.93 1.43
C VAL A 76 10.82 -13.71 0.13
N SER A 77 11.90 -14.06 -0.61
CA SER A 77 11.80 -14.86 -1.83
C SER A 77 11.16 -16.22 -1.57
N LYS A 78 11.53 -16.85 -0.45
CA LYS A 78 10.92 -18.12 -0.03
C LYS A 78 9.44 -17.94 0.29
N GLN A 79 9.06 -16.92 1.06
CA GLN A 79 7.67 -16.64 1.41
C GLN A 79 6.81 -16.37 0.16
N VAL A 80 7.32 -15.59 -0.79
CA VAL A 80 6.64 -15.31 -2.07
C VAL A 80 6.34 -16.61 -2.83
N LYS A 81 7.32 -17.51 -2.92
CA LYS A 81 7.17 -18.82 -3.59
C LYS A 81 6.21 -19.74 -2.85
N ASP A 82 6.40 -19.92 -1.55
CA ASP A 82 5.62 -20.84 -0.72
C ASP A 82 4.13 -20.46 -0.67
N GLN A 83 3.83 -19.15 -0.66
CA GLN A 83 2.46 -18.62 -0.62
C GLN A 83 1.86 -18.40 -2.01
N GLY A 84 2.64 -18.60 -3.07
CA GLY A 84 2.18 -18.41 -4.46
C GLY A 84 1.81 -16.97 -4.79
N ILE A 85 2.49 -15.99 -4.15
CA ILE A 85 2.24 -14.56 -4.34
C ILE A 85 2.58 -14.18 -5.79
N LYS A 86 1.70 -13.44 -6.46
CA LYS A 86 1.83 -13.08 -7.88
C LYS A 86 2.24 -11.65 -8.11
N THR A 87 2.18 -10.80 -7.08
CA THR A 87 2.51 -9.38 -7.16
C THR A 87 3.20 -8.93 -5.89
N ILE A 88 4.30 -8.20 -6.05
CA ILE A 88 4.95 -7.45 -4.98
C ILE A 88 4.82 -5.97 -5.29
N PHE A 89 4.98 -5.09 -4.31
CA PHE A 89 4.68 -3.67 -4.48
C PHE A 89 5.89 -2.80 -4.15
N ALA A 90 6.18 -1.87 -5.05
CA ALA A 90 7.15 -0.80 -4.84
C ALA A 90 6.43 0.53 -4.61
N GLU A 91 7.15 1.49 -4.09
CA GLU A 91 6.70 2.88 -4.01
C GLU A 91 6.87 3.60 -5.35
N PRO A 92 6.19 4.75 -5.53
CA PRO A 92 6.41 5.59 -6.71
C PRO A 92 7.89 5.97 -6.87
N GLY A 93 8.37 5.95 -8.11
CA GLY A 93 9.77 6.23 -8.43
C GLY A 93 10.56 4.97 -8.77
N THR A 94 11.89 5.07 -8.78
CA THR A 94 12.74 3.96 -9.16
C THR A 94 13.15 3.13 -7.95
N ASN A 95 12.53 2.00 -7.76
CA ASN A 95 12.94 1.00 -6.76
C ASN A 95 13.61 -0.21 -7.45
N LYS A 96 14.93 -0.10 -7.70
CA LYS A 96 15.70 -1.14 -8.39
C LYS A 96 15.67 -2.48 -7.66
N THR A 97 15.71 -2.47 -6.34
CA THR A 97 15.69 -3.70 -5.53
C THR A 97 14.39 -4.47 -5.74
N MET A 98 13.26 -3.79 -5.68
CA MET A 98 11.95 -4.42 -5.89
C MET A 98 11.76 -4.89 -7.34
N GLN A 99 12.26 -4.13 -8.32
CA GLN A 99 12.24 -4.56 -9.72
C GLN A 99 13.07 -5.81 -9.92
N THR A 100 14.30 -5.84 -9.42
CA THR A 100 15.18 -7.03 -9.51
C THR A 100 14.53 -8.24 -8.84
N LEU A 101 13.95 -8.05 -7.65
CA LEU A 101 13.25 -9.11 -6.92
C LEU A 101 12.04 -9.64 -7.69
N ALA A 102 11.25 -8.75 -8.29
CA ALA A 102 10.10 -9.12 -9.11
C ALA A 102 10.52 -9.95 -10.34
N ASP A 103 11.58 -9.52 -11.02
CA ASP A 103 12.12 -10.20 -12.21
C ASP A 103 12.68 -11.58 -11.86
N GLU A 104 13.46 -11.69 -10.77
CA GLU A 104 14.01 -12.98 -10.30
C GLU A 104 12.92 -13.97 -9.88
N LEU A 105 11.85 -13.47 -9.24
CA LEU A 105 10.73 -14.29 -8.79
C LEU A 105 9.67 -14.53 -9.88
N GLN A 106 9.77 -13.85 -11.02
CA GLN A 106 8.79 -13.88 -12.11
C GLN A 106 7.38 -13.49 -11.65
N VAL A 107 7.30 -12.48 -10.78
CA VAL A 107 6.05 -11.89 -10.28
C VAL A 107 5.86 -10.48 -10.82
N LYS A 108 4.64 -9.96 -10.74
CA LYS A 108 4.36 -8.58 -11.15
C LYS A 108 4.87 -7.58 -10.10
N LEU A 109 5.27 -6.41 -10.56
CA LEU A 109 5.54 -5.25 -9.72
C LEU A 109 4.33 -4.31 -9.79
N GLY A 110 3.65 -4.13 -8.68
CA GLY A 110 2.62 -3.10 -8.48
C GLY A 110 3.22 -1.85 -7.83
N VAL A 111 2.43 -0.79 -7.76
CA VAL A 111 2.82 0.45 -7.09
C VAL A 111 1.85 0.73 -5.96
N LEU A 112 2.40 1.06 -4.77
CA LEU A 112 1.66 1.58 -3.62
C LEU A 112 2.40 2.82 -3.12
N ASP A 113 1.65 3.92 -2.98
CA ASP A 113 2.19 5.19 -2.49
C ASP A 113 1.93 5.31 -0.98
N PRO A 114 2.97 5.36 -0.13
CA PRO A 114 2.81 5.53 1.31
C PRO A 114 2.45 6.96 1.73
N LEU A 115 2.37 7.90 0.77
CA LEU A 115 2.08 9.32 1.01
C LEU A 115 3.12 10.04 1.90
N GLU A 116 4.34 9.52 1.93
CA GLU A 116 5.47 10.17 2.64
C GLU A 116 5.98 11.42 1.91
N ALA A 117 5.76 11.48 0.60
CA ALA A 117 6.06 12.65 -0.23
C ALA A 117 4.96 12.86 -1.25
N GLN A 118 4.66 14.12 -1.57
CA GLN A 118 3.74 14.44 -2.66
C GLN A 118 4.47 14.27 -4.01
N VAL A 119 4.28 13.13 -4.64
CA VAL A 119 4.92 12.79 -5.93
C VAL A 119 4.27 13.56 -7.08
N ASP A 120 2.94 13.67 -7.07
CA ASP A 120 2.16 14.42 -8.07
C ASP A 120 1.29 15.48 -7.37
N PRO A 121 1.62 16.78 -7.56
CA PRO A 121 0.84 17.88 -6.97
C PRO A 121 -0.61 17.96 -7.42
N ALA A 122 -0.97 17.29 -8.53
CA ALA A 122 -2.34 17.26 -9.04
C ALA A 122 -3.22 16.21 -8.34
N GLN A 123 -2.62 15.33 -7.54
CA GLN A 123 -3.34 14.30 -6.79
C GLN A 123 -3.44 14.66 -5.30
N ASP A 124 -4.64 14.63 -4.79
CA ASP A 124 -4.88 14.74 -3.35
C ASP A 124 -4.82 13.36 -2.66
N TYR A 125 -4.92 13.38 -1.33
CA TYR A 125 -4.91 12.17 -0.51
C TYR A 125 -5.94 11.12 -0.97
N LEU A 126 -7.17 11.56 -1.29
CA LEU A 126 -8.25 10.65 -1.67
C LEU A 126 -7.96 9.97 -3.00
N ALA A 127 -7.44 10.73 -3.97
CA ALA A 127 -7.06 10.20 -5.29
C ALA A 127 -5.94 9.18 -5.19
N VAL A 128 -4.89 9.46 -4.41
CA VAL A 128 -3.77 8.54 -4.18
C VAL A 128 -4.24 7.26 -3.48
N MET A 129 -5.06 7.39 -2.44
CA MET A 129 -5.60 6.22 -1.73
C MET A 129 -6.53 5.37 -2.61
N GLN A 130 -7.31 5.98 -3.50
CA GLN A 130 -8.11 5.24 -4.48
C GLN A 130 -7.22 4.49 -5.48
N ALA A 131 -6.13 5.10 -5.95
CA ALA A 131 -5.15 4.44 -6.81
C ALA A 131 -4.48 3.26 -6.07
N ASN A 132 -4.12 3.43 -4.81
CA ASN A 132 -3.61 2.36 -3.95
C ASN A 132 -4.61 1.20 -3.84
N LEU A 133 -5.90 1.48 -3.64
CA LEU A 133 -6.94 0.44 -3.61
C LEU A 133 -7.01 -0.34 -4.92
N GLN A 134 -6.95 0.33 -6.07
CA GLN A 134 -6.97 -0.35 -7.37
C GLN A 134 -5.73 -1.23 -7.56
N SER A 135 -4.56 -0.74 -7.17
CA SER A 135 -3.30 -1.50 -7.21
C SER A 135 -3.37 -2.75 -6.32
N LEU A 136 -3.86 -2.60 -5.08
CA LEU A 136 -4.07 -3.72 -4.15
C LEU A 136 -5.04 -4.75 -4.71
N ARG A 137 -6.21 -4.32 -5.23
CA ARG A 137 -7.20 -5.23 -5.80
C ARG A 137 -6.63 -6.05 -6.95
N GLY A 138 -5.90 -5.39 -7.86
CA GLY A 138 -5.25 -6.06 -8.98
C GLY A 138 -4.16 -7.03 -8.53
N GLY A 139 -3.31 -6.61 -7.61
CA GLY A 139 -2.17 -7.40 -7.15
C GLY A 139 -2.53 -8.56 -6.22
N LEU A 140 -3.54 -8.40 -5.37
CA LEU A 140 -4.04 -9.43 -4.46
C LEU A 140 -5.10 -10.35 -5.11
N GLY A 141 -5.53 -10.05 -6.34
CA GLY A 141 -6.53 -10.82 -7.06
C GLY A 141 -7.91 -10.75 -6.41
N CYS A 142 -8.36 -9.54 -6.07
CA CYS A 142 -9.67 -9.30 -5.46
C CYS A 142 -10.78 -9.22 -6.52
N GLN A 143 -11.96 -9.72 -6.14
CA GLN A 143 -13.18 -9.72 -6.98
C GLN A 143 -14.12 -8.60 -6.59
#